data_fb456586e93c8ba11c37bb48d46e5549
#
_entry.id   fb456586e93c8ba11c37bb48d46e5549
#
_cell.length_a   1.000
_cell.length_b   1.000
_cell.length_c   1.000
_cell.angle_alpha   90.00
_cell.angle_beta   90.00
_cell.angle_gamma   90.00
#
_symmetry.space_group_name_H-M   'P 1'
#
loop_
_entity.id
_entity.type
_entity.pdbx_description
1 polymer ?
#
loop_
_entity_poly.entity_id
_entity_poly.type
_entity_poly.pdbx_seq_one_letter_code
_entity_poly.pdbx_strand_id
1 'polypeptide(L)'
;AATGQNNTSSPYSRYGYGSLVDGTSAQGRGMGGLSIGLRDNQHTNFGNPATYTAIDSLNFRFEVGASLRSSFYSSGDSKSSDFSGNLERIGLQIPIKNWMGIALGIEPYSIVGYNYSDSEKEIEVNNEDKSVDAYSGEGGINQVIVGLGFKPWKPFSFGCNLKFLFGDITTQSQVLFNNSKNKNFYHPTLQSNLIDIHDFSISS
;
A
#
# COMPACT_ATOMS: atom_id res chain seq x y z
N ALA A 1 20.07 -11.27 1.60
CA ALA A 1 18.63 -11.30 1.48
C ALA A 1 18.10 -10.08 2.21
N ALA A 2 17.51 -9.13 1.50
CA ALA A 2 16.77 -8.04 2.12
C ALA A 2 15.49 -8.67 2.67
N THR A 3 15.36 -8.77 3.97
CA THR A 3 14.08 -9.09 4.60
C THR A 3 13.18 -7.89 4.38
N GLY A 4 12.22 -8.00 3.46
CA GLY A 4 11.17 -7.01 3.31
C GLY A 4 10.45 -6.88 4.65
N GLN A 5 10.39 -5.67 5.20
CA GLN A 5 9.55 -5.42 6.36
C GLN A 5 8.10 -5.57 5.89
N ASN A 6 7.37 -6.52 6.48
CA ASN A 6 5.94 -6.61 6.28
C ASN A 6 5.28 -5.34 6.82
N ASN A 7 4.86 -4.47 5.92
CA ASN A 7 4.26 -3.17 6.27
C ASN A 7 2.78 -3.27 6.66
N THR A 8 2.21 -4.45 6.61
CA THR A 8 0.86 -4.76 7.07
C THR A 8 0.79 -6.22 7.50
N SER A 9 -0.06 -6.55 8.48
CA SER A 9 -0.32 -7.91 8.96
C SER A 9 -1.79 -8.30 8.75
N SER A 10 -2.39 -7.84 7.65
CA SER A 10 -3.79 -8.12 7.34
C SER A 10 -3.94 -9.33 6.43
N PRO A 11 -4.63 -10.41 6.86
CA PRO A 11 -4.94 -11.56 6.01
C PRO A 11 -5.75 -11.20 4.76
N TYR A 12 -6.49 -10.10 4.80
CA TYR A 12 -7.27 -9.60 3.67
C TYR A 12 -6.40 -9.09 2.52
N SER A 13 -5.13 -8.74 2.80
CA SER A 13 -4.18 -8.32 1.75
C SER A 13 -3.75 -9.46 0.81
N ARG A 14 -4.21 -10.69 1.05
CA ARG A 14 -4.01 -11.83 0.15
C ARG A 14 -4.75 -11.68 -1.18
N TYR A 15 -5.85 -10.92 -1.21
CA TYR A 15 -6.73 -10.86 -2.38
C TYR A 15 -6.40 -9.67 -3.27
N GLY A 16 -6.45 -9.90 -4.60
CA GLY A 16 -6.20 -8.87 -5.61
C GLY A 16 -4.80 -8.30 -5.54
N TYR A 17 -4.71 -6.99 -5.53
CA TYR A 17 -3.44 -6.25 -5.43
C TYR A 17 -3.06 -5.89 -3.98
N GLY A 18 -3.68 -6.52 -2.98
CA GLY A 18 -3.44 -6.24 -1.58
C GLY A 18 -4.37 -5.16 -1.00
N SER A 19 -3.99 -4.63 0.14
CA SER A 19 -4.71 -3.54 0.79
C SER A 19 -4.36 -2.21 0.12
N LEU A 20 -5.35 -1.55 -0.47
CA LEU A 20 -5.17 -0.23 -1.06
C LEU A 20 -4.83 0.79 0.02
N VAL A 21 -3.86 1.64 -0.28
CA VAL A 21 -3.47 2.75 0.59
C VAL A 21 -4.28 3.98 0.23
N ASP A 22 -4.87 4.62 1.24
CA ASP A 22 -5.51 5.91 1.04
C ASP A 22 -4.43 6.98 0.78
N GLY A 23 -4.35 7.47 -0.46
CA GLY A 23 -3.43 8.52 -0.89
C GLY A 23 -3.74 9.92 -0.33
N THR A 24 -4.63 10.03 0.66
CA THR A 24 -4.97 11.31 1.29
C THR A 24 -3.83 11.80 2.19
N SER A 25 -3.60 13.10 2.26
CA SER A 25 -2.64 13.69 3.21
C SER A 25 -3.05 13.42 4.66
N ALA A 26 -2.12 13.52 5.60
CA ALA A 26 -2.42 13.37 7.03
C ALA A 26 -3.54 14.32 7.48
N GLN A 27 -3.55 15.55 6.96
CA GLN A 27 -4.62 16.52 7.19
C GLN A 27 -5.96 16.03 6.62
N GLY A 28 -5.98 15.53 5.37
CA GLY A 28 -7.19 15.02 4.74
C GLY A 28 -7.76 13.82 5.51
N ARG A 29 -6.91 12.93 6.02
CA ARG A 29 -7.33 11.83 6.90
C ARG A 29 -7.92 12.33 8.22
N GLY A 30 -7.33 13.34 8.83
CA GLY A 30 -7.89 13.99 10.00
C GLY A 30 -9.28 14.61 9.77
N MET A 31 -9.61 14.91 8.51
CA MET A 31 -10.92 15.40 8.06
C MET A 31 -11.80 14.32 7.41
N GLY A 32 -11.57 13.05 7.75
CA GLY A 32 -12.38 11.94 7.25
C GLY A 32 -12.09 11.49 5.81
N GLY A 33 -10.85 11.67 5.33
CA GLY A 33 -10.45 11.27 3.98
C GLY A 33 -10.75 12.30 2.89
N LEU A 34 -10.99 13.56 3.28
CA LEU A 34 -11.28 14.64 2.34
C LEU A 34 -10.05 14.96 1.49
N SER A 35 -10.17 14.83 0.17
CA SER A 35 -9.11 15.21 -0.78
C SER A 35 -9.63 16.12 -1.89
N ILE A 36 -10.72 15.76 -2.56
CA ILE A 36 -11.20 16.45 -3.77
C ILE A 36 -11.61 17.90 -3.49
N GLY A 37 -12.32 18.14 -2.40
CA GLY A 37 -12.78 19.49 -2.02
C GLY A 37 -11.75 20.34 -1.28
N LEU A 38 -10.61 19.75 -0.90
CA LEU A 38 -9.61 20.45 -0.11
C LEU A 38 -8.65 21.24 -1.01
N ARG A 39 -8.73 22.57 -0.94
CA ARG A 39 -7.79 23.48 -1.57
C ARG A 39 -7.02 24.22 -0.48
N ASP A 40 -5.79 23.79 -0.26
CA ASP A 40 -4.91 24.35 0.76
C ASP A 40 -3.60 24.81 0.11
N ASN A 41 -3.03 25.86 0.68
CA ASN A 41 -1.72 26.35 0.29
C ASN A 41 -0.58 25.77 1.16
N GLN A 42 -0.87 24.89 2.11
CA GLN A 42 0.11 24.30 3.03
C GLN A 42 0.46 22.84 2.73
N HIS A 43 -0.41 22.08 2.07
CA HIS A 43 -0.22 20.67 1.78
C HIS A 43 -0.38 20.35 0.30
N THR A 44 0.43 19.40 -0.18
CA THR A 44 0.30 18.87 -1.54
C THR A 44 -0.85 17.86 -1.59
N ASN A 45 -1.82 18.10 -2.45
CA ASN A 45 -2.97 17.23 -2.60
C ASN A 45 -2.94 16.53 -3.96
N PHE A 46 -2.41 15.30 -3.99
CA PHE A 46 -2.37 14.47 -5.21
C PHE A 46 -3.75 13.96 -5.64
N GLY A 47 -4.75 13.99 -4.76
CA GLY A 47 -6.13 13.65 -5.09
C GLY A 47 -6.86 14.73 -5.88
N ASN A 48 -6.35 15.98 -5.89
CA ASN A 48 -6.94 17.08 -6.66
C ASN A 48 -5.85 17.93 -7.32
N PRO A 49 -5.46 17.63 -8.56
CA PRO A 49 -4.37 18.32 -9.24
C PRO A 49 -4.64 19.81 -9.55
N ALA A 50 -5.91 20.25 -9.55
CA ALA A 50 -6.26 21.66 -9.68
C ALA A 50 -5.72 22.53 -8.53
N THR A 51 -5.38 21.90 -7.39
CA THR A 51 -4.83 22.60 -6.21
C THR A 51 -3.36 22.97 -6.36
N TYR A 52 -2.64 22.45 -7.36
CA TYR A 52 -1.21 22.75 -7.57
C TYR A 52 -0.96 24.23 -7.87
N THR A 53 -2.00 24.95 -8.27
CA THR A 53 -1.95 26.41 -8.47
C THR A 53 -2.30 27.21 -7.20
N ALA A 54 -2.46 26.56 -6.05
CA ALA A 54 -2.79 27.22 -4.79
C ALA A 54 -1.57 27.75 -4.04
N ILE A 55 -0.36 27.34 -4.40
CA ILE A 55 0.88 27.84 -3.82
C ILE A 55 1.23 29.22 -4.37
N ASP A 56 1.74 30.07 -3.50
CA ASP A 56 2.32 31.35 -3.90
C ASP A 56 3.56 31.13 -4.78
N SER A 57 3.69 31.94 -5.81
CA SER A 57 4.67 31.80 -6.90
C SER A 57 6.14 31.90 -6.49
N LEU A 58 6.43 32.24 -5.23
CA LEU A 58 7.79 32.36 -4.71
C LEU A 58 8.23 31.17 -3.82
N ASN A 59 7.36 30.19 -3.57
CA ASN A 59 7.62 29.11 -2.64
C ASN A 59 7.50 27.76 -3.33
N PHE A 60 8.50 26.90 -3.19
CA PHE A 60 8.34 25.49 -3.48
C PHE A 60 7.95 24.75 -2.20
N ARG A 61 7.30 23.61 -2.36
CA ARG A 61 6.93 22.75 -1.23
C ARG A 61 7.53 21.38 -1.37
N PHE A 62 8.18 20.96 -0.31
CA PHE A 62 8.62 19.57 -0.13
C PHE A 62 7.88 18.97 1.05
N GLU A 63 7.31 17.79 0.87
CA GLU A 63 6.52 17.09 1.88
C GLU A 63 7.00 15.64 1.99
N VAL A 64 7.18 15.17 3.21
CA VAL A 64 7.42 13.76 3.53
C VAL A 64 6.39 13.34 4.56
N GLY A 65 5.65 12.30 4.25
CA GLY A 65 4.66 11.70 5.14
C GLY A 65 5.11 10.32 5.60
N ALA A 66 4.95 10.05 6.88
CA ALA A 66 5.15 8.75 7.47
C ALA A 66 3.99 8.42 8.41
N SER A 67 3.64 7.15 8.53
CA SER A 67 2.63 6.68 9.46
C SER A 67 3.17 5.58 10.36
N LEU A 68 2.65 5.57 11.57
CA LEU A 68 2.85 4.52 12.54
C LEU A 68 1.49 3.92 12.89
N ARG A 69 1.37 2.62 12.81
CA ARG A 69 0.15 1.89 13.14
C ARG A 69 0.44 0.90 14.26
N SER A 70 -0.36 0.94 15.30
CA SER A 70 -0.39 -0.09 16.33
C SER A 70 -1.74 -0.79 16.26
N SER A 71 -1.74 -2.09 16.07
CA SER A 71 -2.94 -2.91 15.98
C SER A 71 -2.99 -3.88 17.14
N PHE A 72 -4.14 -3.98 17.79
CA PHE A 72 -4.39 -4.92 18.87
C PHE A 72 -5.44 -5.91 18.42
N TYR A 73 -5.10 -7.18 18.48
CA TYR A 73 -5.98 -8.28 18.12
C TYR A 73 -6.36 -9.03 19.40
N SER A 74 -7.64 -9.31 19.58
CA SER A 74 -8.15 -10.11 20.69
C SER A 74 -9.15 -11.12 20.15
N SER A 75 -8.93 -12.40 20.45
CA SER A 75 -9.83 -13.50 20.11
C SER A 75 -9.89 -14.46 21.28
N GLY A 76 -11.00 -14.43 22.03
CA GLY A 76 -11.11 -15.17 23.29
C GLY A 76 -10.01 -14.78 24.28
N ASP A 77 -9.24 -15.75 24.73
CA ASP A 77 -8.12 -15.55 25.67
C ASP A 77 -6.80 -15.16 24.98
N SER A 78 -6.75 -15.24 23.66
CA SER A 78 -5.54 -14.89 22.88
C SER A 78 -5.51 -13.40 22.55
N LYS A 79 -4.39 -12.75 22.90
CA LYS A 79 -4.14 -11.35 22.59
C LYS A 79 -2.83 -11.24 21.81
N SER A 80 -2.84 -10.47 20.74
CA SER A 80 -1.66 -10.15 19.95
C SER A 80 -1.62 -8.65 19.66
N SER A 81 -0.42 -8.10 19.55
CA SER A 81 -0.22 -6.71 19.14
C SER A 81 0.79 -6.67 18.03
N ASP A 82 0.54 -5.81 17.05
CA ASP A 82 1.41 -5.57 15.92
C ASP A 82 1.73 -4.08 15.80
N PHE A 83 2.95 -3.76 15.45
CA PHE A 83 3.41 -2.39 15.24
C PHE A 83 4.08 -2.29 13.87
N SER A 84 3.56 -1.42 13.03
CA SER A 84 4.09 -1.18 11.69
C SER A 84 4.30 0.30 11.42
N GLY A 85 5.39 0.60 10.69
CA GLY A 85 5.71 1.95 10.24
C GLY A 85 5.87 1.99 8.73
N ASN A 86 5.22 2.95 8.08
CA ASN A 86 5.23 3.09 6.63
C ASN A 86 5.61 4.50 6.22
N LEU A 87 6.42 4.60 5.17
CA LEU A 87 6.56 5.83 4.41
C LEU A 87 5.29 6.02 3.57
N GLU A 88 4.55 7.11 3.79
CA GLU A 88 3.29 7.33 3.10
C GLU A 88 3.44 8.08 1.80
N ARG A 89 4.32 9.08 1.79
CA ARG A 89 4.56 9.87 0.59
C ARG A 89 5.83 10.68 0.68
N ILE A 90 6.37 10.96 -0.49
CA ILE A 90 7.32 12.03 -0.72
C ILE A 90 6.73 12.87 -1.84
N GLY A 91 6.61 14.17 -1.63
CA GLY A 91 6.02 15.10 -2.58
C GLY A 91 6.84 16.35 -2.74
N LEU A 92 6.87 16.86 -3.96
CA LEU A 92 7.47 18.13 -4.33
C LEU A 92 6.48 18.89 -5.21
N GLN A 93 6.17 20.12 -4.83
CA GLN A 93 5.29 20.99 -5.61
C GLN A 93 6.00 22.31 -5.89
N ILE A 94 6.01 22.70 -7.18
CA ILE A 94 6.72 23.86 -7.66
C ILE A 94 5.74 24.74 -8.45
N PRO A 95 5.50 25.97 -8.03
CA PRO A 95 4.78 26.92 -8.86
C PRO A 95 5.72 27.44 -9.96
N ILE A 96 5.29 27.32 -11.21
CA ILE A 96 6.05 27.85 -12.35
C ILE A 96 5.64 29.31 -12.61
N LYS A 97 4.33 29.55 -12.52
CA LYS A 97 3.71 30.87 -12.68
C LYS A 97 2.48 30.94 -11.78
N ASN A 98 1.94 32.15 -11.59
CA ASN A 98 0.72 32.36 -10.79
C ASN A 98 -0.52 31.59 -11.32
N TRP A 99 -0.44 31.08 -12.54
CA TRP A 99 -1.52 30.33 -13.18
C TRP A 99 -1.15 28.86 -13.49
N MET A 100 0.10 28.45 -13.18
CA MET A 100 0.61 27.11 -13.51
C MET A 100 1.49 26.57 -12.38
N GLY A 101 1.20 25.34 -11.93
CA GLY A 101 2.01 24.61 -10.96
C GLY A 101 2.25 23.16 -11.40
N ILE A 102 3.38 22.63 -10.98
CA ILE A 102 3.77 21.21 -11.18
C ILE A 102 3.87 20.56 -9.82
N ALA A 103 3.46 19.30 -9.74
CA ALA A 103 3.70 18.46 -8.59
C ALA A 103 4.34 17.13 -9.02
N LEU A 104 5.29 16.69 -8.23
CA LEU A 104 5.96 15.39 -8.36
C LEU A 104 5.78 14.65 -7.04
N GLY A 105 5.49 13.36 -7.10
CA GLY A 105 5.33 12.57 -5.89
C GLY A 105 5.61 11.10 -6.09
N ILE A 106 5.91 10.47 -4.98
CA ILE A 106 5.99 9.02 -4.85
C ILE A 106 5.18 8.61 -3.62
N GLU A 107 4.28 7.66 -3.79
CA GLU A 107 3.48 7.13 -2.69
C GLU A 107 3.12 5.67 -2.93
N PRO A 108 2.92 4.86 -1.87
CA PRO A 108 2.42 3.51 -2.03
C PRO A 108 0.97 3.53 -2.53
N TYR A 109 0.67 2.67 -3.49
CA TYR A 109 -0.67 2.44 -4.02
C TYR A 109 -1.37 1.29 -3.29
N SER A 110 -0.63 0.20 -3.06
CA SER A 110 -1.11 -0.95 -2.30
C SER A 110 0.01 -1.61 -1.52
N ILE A 111 -0.36 -2.34 -0.47
CA ILE A 111 0.57 -3.07 0.39
C ILE A 111 0.04 -4.48 0.60
N VAL A 112 0.92 -5.45 0.45
CA VAL A 112 0.67 -6.86 0.76
C VAL A 112 1.57 -7.28 1.91
N GLY A 113 0.97 -7.86 2.95
CA GLY A 113 1.71 -8.41 4.07
C GLY A 113 0.80 -9.30 4.89
N TYR A 114 0.97 -10.61 4.75
CA TYR A 114 0.29 -11.58 5.56
C TYR A 114 1.18 -12.80 5.79
N ASN A 115 1.01 -13.40 6.95
CA ASN A 115 1.63 -14.67 7.30
C ASN A 115 0.69 -15.38 8.27
N TYR A 116 0.03 -16.42 7.80
CA TYR A 116 -0.86 -17.20 8.63
C TYR A 116 -0.87 -18.65 8.18
N SER A 117 -1.21 -19.53 9.11
CA SER A 117 -1.43 -20.95 8.86
C SER A 117 -2.90 -21.28 9.11
N ASP A 118 -3.45 -22.14 8.28
CA ASP A 118 -4.77 -22.72 8.48
C ASP A 118 -4.72 -23.78 9.60
N SER A 119 -5.88 -24.14 10.13
CA SER A 119 -5.99 -25.19 11.14
C SER A 119 -5.46 -26.51 10.60
N GLU A 120 -4.91 -27.34 11.49
CA GLU A 120 -4.50 -28.69 11.13
C GLU A 120 -5.67 -29.46 10.50
N LYS A 121 -5.45 -29.99 9.31
CA LYS A 121 -6.40 -30.85 8.59
C LYS A 121 -5.95 -32.29 8.71
N GLU A 122 -6.87 -33.18 9.06
CA GLU A 122 -6.62 -34.63 9.04
C GLU A 122 -6.55 -35.11 7.60
N ILE A 123 -5.54 -35.94 7.29
CA ILE A 123 -5.39 -36.51 5.96
C ILE A 123 -6.23 -37.80 5.92
N GLU A 124 -7.13 -37.92 4.94
CA GLU A 124 -8.08 -39.03 4.81
C GLU A 124 -7.42 -40.42 4.70
N VAL A 125 -6.14 -40.51 4.35
CA VAL A 125 -5.43 -41.80 4.12
C VAL A 125 -5.02 -42.47 5.44
N ASN A 126 -4.68 -41.68 6.48
CA ASN A 126 -4.38 -42.17 7.81
C ASN A 126 -4.78 -41.10 8.84
N ASN A 127 -5.75 -41.39 9.68
CA ASN A 127 -6.26 -40.48 10.71
C ASN A 127 -5.20 -39.97 11.74
N GLU A 128 -3.94 -40.40 11.63
CA GLU A 128 -2.84 -39.94 12.49
C GLU A 128 -1.95 -38.86 11.81
N ASP A 129 -2.10 -38.64 10.50
CA ASP A 129 -1.32 -37.70 9.75
C ASP A 129 -2.07 -36.38 9.59
N LYS A 130 -1.41 -35.28 9.93
CA LYS A 130 -1.99 -33.93 9.86
C LYS A 130 -1.21 -33.07 8.88
N SER A 131 -1.92 -32.29 8.10
CA SER A 131 -1.35 -31.23 7.25
C SER A 131 -1.71 -29.86 7.75
N VAL A 132 -0.80 -28.91 7.59
CA VAL A 132 -1.01 -27.50 7.88
C VAL A 132 -0.68 -26.70 6.63
N ASP A 133 -1.64 -25.96 6.16
CA ASP A 133 -1.45 -25.06 5.03
C ASP A 133 -0.96 -23.70 5.56
N ALA A 134 0.26 -23.31 5.22
CA ALA A 134 0.83 -22.02 5.57
C ALA A 134 0.82 -21.09 4.34
N TYR A 135 0.37 -19.87 4.56
CA TYR A 135 0.26 -18.84 3.53
C TYR A 135 1.04 -17.61 3.95
N SER A 136 1.90 -17.14 3.09
CA SER A 136 2.58 -15.87 3.28
C SER A 136 2.58 -15.05 2.00
N GLY A 137 2.56 -13.75 2.15
CA GLY A 137 2.66 -12.83 1.03
C GLY A 137 3.30 -11.53 1.48
N GLU A 138 4.12 -10.99 0.61
CA GLU A 138 4.83 -9.74 0.85
C GLU A 138 4.95 -8.94 -0.44
N GLY A 139 5.19 -7.64 -0.30
CA GLY A 139 5.37 -6.73 -1.41
C GLY A 139 4.32 -5.62 -1.46
N GLY A 140 4.13 -5.07 -2.64
CA GLY A 140 3.16 -4.01 -2.87
C GLY A 140 3.46 -3.21 -4.12
N ILE A 141 2.55 -2.31 -4.43
CA ILE A 141 2.61 -1.45 -5.60
C ILE A 141 2.86 -0.02 -5.13
N ASN A 142 3.83 0.63 -5.73
CA ASN A 142 4.10 2.06 -5.55
C ASN A 142 3.66 2.83 -6.80
N GLN A 143 3.38 4.11 -6.64
CA GLN A 143 3.10 4.99 -7.76
C GLN A 143 3.97 6.24 -7.73
N VAL A 144 4.50 6.58 -8.89
CA VAL A 144 5.09 7.90 -9.17
C VAL A 144 4.02 8.77 -9.79
N ILE A 145 3.88 9.99 -9.30
CA ILE A 145 2.88 10.95 -9.76
C ILE A 145 3.60 12.15 -10.33
N VAL A 146 3.20 12.53 -11.54
CA VAL A 146 3.59 13.78 -12.19
C VAL A 146 2.32 14.55 -12.48
N GLY A 147 2.13 15.67 -11.80
CA GLY A 147 0.91 16.45 -11.89
C GLY A 147 1.14 17.85 -12.44
N LEU A 148 0.16 18.31 -13.21
CA LEU A 148 0.10 19.66 -13.76
C LEU A 148 -1.21 20.32 -13.35
N GLY A 149 -1.11 21.56 -12.84
CA GLY A 149 -2.27 22.38 -12.52
C GLY A 149 -2.25 23.67 -13.31
N PHE A 150 -3.41 24.11 -13.81
CA PHE A 150 -3.62 25.33 -14.55
C PHE A 150 -4.77 26.14 -13.98
N LYS A 151 -4.60 27.43 -13.88
CA LYS A 151 -5.61 28.39 -13.43
C LYS A 151 -5.73 29.52 -14.43
N PRO A 152 -6.48 29.32 -15.54
CA PRO A 152 -6.63 30.35 -16.58
C PRO A 152 -7.35 31.61 -16.06
N TRP A 153 -8.32 31.45 -15.16
CA TRP A 153 -9.07 32.54 -14.54
C TRP A 153 -9.20 32.33 -13.03
N LYS A 154 -9.45 33.42 -12.31
CA LYS A 154 -9.57 33.37 -10.84
C LYS A 154 -10.55 32.28 -10.31
N PRO A 155 -11.77 32.07 -10.89
CA PRO A 155 -12.72 31.10 -10.35
C PRO A 155 -12.45 29.65 -10.79
N PHE A 156 -11.67 29.42 -11.88
CA PHE A 156 -11.48 28.10 -12.47
C PHE A 156 -10.04 27.62 -12.38
N SER A 157 -9.86 26.40 -11.90
CA SER A 157 -8.57 25.69 -11.99
C SER A 157 -8.80 24.27 -12.46
N PHE A 158 -7.91 23.80 -13.33
CA PHE A 158 -7.90 22.45 -13.89
C PHE A 158 -6.56 21.80 -13.56
N GLY A 159 -6.55 20.50 -13.51
CA GLY A 159 -5.30 19.77 -13.36
C GLY A 159 -5.44 18.35 -13.84
N CYS A 160 -4.28 17.76 -14.13
CA CYS A 160 -4.19 16.34 -14.44
C CYS A 160 -2.94 15.74 -13.80
N ASN A 161 -3.03 14.49 -13.42
CA ASN A 161 -1.93 13.67 -12.95
C ASN A 161 -1.70 12.53 -13.92
N LEU A 162 -0.44 12.31 -14.24
CA LEU A 162 0.06 11.09 -14.84
C LEU A 162 0.65 10.25 -13.72
N LYS A 163 0.18 9.01 -13.57
CA LYS A 163 0.63 8.08 -12.55
C LYS A 163 1.27 6.88 -13.22
N PHE A 164 2.44 6.51 -12.76
CA PHE A 164 3.12 5.28 -13.15
C PHE A 164 3.17 4.35 -11.96
N LEU A 165 2.52 3.19 -12.08
CA LEU A 165 2.49 2.15 -11.06
C LEU A 165 3.63 1.18 -11.31
N PHE A 166 4.32 0.78 -10.25
CA PHE A 166 5.39 -0.22 -10.30
C PHE A 166 5.51 -0.95 -8.97
N GLY A 167 5.88 -2.21 -9.02
CA GLY A 167 6.11 -3.02 -7.83
C GLY A 167 5.90 -4.49 -8.09
N ASP A 168 6.23 -5.28 -7.09
CA ASP A 168 6.11 -6.72 -7.10
C ASP A 168 5.35 -7.23 -5.88
N ILE A 169 4.63 -8.31 -6.10
CA ILE A 169 3.89 -9.04 -5.07
C ILE A 169 4.32 -10.49 -5.14
N THR A 170 4.90 -10.97 -4.05
CA THR A 170 5.29 -12.37 -3.89
C THR A 170 4.29 -13.06 -2.97
N THR A 171 3.68 -14.13 -3.46
CA THR A 171 2.79 -14.97 -2.66
C THR A 171 3.35 -16.37 -2.57
N GLN A 172 3.38 -16.93 -1.38
CA GLN A 172 3.86 -18.29 -1.12
C GLN A 172 2.77 -19.08 -0.39
N SER A 173 2.56 -20.29 -0.87
CA SER A 173 1.71 -21.29 -0.25
C SER A 173 2.54 -22.53 0.03
N GLN A 174 2.55 -22.97 1.27
CA GLN A 174 3.33 -24.11 1.71
C GLN A 174 2.44 -25.10 2.44
N VAL A 175 2.52 -26.36 2.03
CA VAL A 175 1.85 -27.46 2.75
C VAL A 175 2.89 -28.16 3.60
N LEU A 176 2.72 -28.10 4.91
CA LEU A 176 3.56 -28.76 5.89
C LEU A 176 2.86 -30.01 6.40
N PHE A 177 3.54 -31.13 6.37
CA PHE A 177 3.03 -32.39 6.91
C PHE A 177 3.62 -32.65 8.29
N ASN A 178 2.78 -32.82 9.29
CA ASN A 178 3.18 -33.20 10.64
C ASN A 178 2.96 -34.70 10.82
N ASN A 179 4.00 -35.50 10.55
CA ASN A 179 3.96 -36.94 10.68
C ASN A 179 4.79 -37.39 11.88
N SER A 180 4.13 -37.94 12.89
CA SER A 180 4.78 -38.41 14.12
C SER A 180 5.60 -39.69 13.96
N LYS A 181 5.33 -40.54 12.95
CA LYS A 181 5.88 -41.91 12.88
C LYS A 181 6.69 -42.26 11.63
N ASN A 182 6.50 -41.55 10.52
CA ASN A 182 7.20 -41.84 9.26
C ASN A 182 7.64 -40.60 8.50
N LYS A 183 8.82 -40.09 8.82
CA LYS A 183 9.42 -38.89 8.17
C LYS A 183 9.66 -38.98 6.66
N ASN A 184 9.44 -40.14 6.04
CA ASN A 184 9.94 -40.45 4.69
C ASN A 184 8.88 -40.45 3.58
N PHE A 185 7.60 -40.19 3.85
CA PHE A 185 6.55 -40.34 2.84
C PHE A 185 5.98 -39.06 2.28
N TYR A 186 6.12 -37.93 2.98
CA TYR A 186 5.54 -36.69 2.50
C TYR A 186 6.61 -35.59 2.39
N HIS A 187 6.73 -35.02 1.19
CA HIS A 187 7.59 -33.85 0.98
C HIS A 187 6.76 -32.58 1.08
N PRO A 188 7.23 -31.56 1.80
CA PRO A 188 6.55 -30.26 1.82
C PRO A 188 6.50 -29.69 0.40
N THR A 189 5.34 -29.23 0.01
CA THR A 189 5.15 -28.57 -1.28
C THR A 189 5.18 -27.07 -1.07
N LEU A 190 6.06 -26.37 -1.79
CA LEU A 190 6.15 -24.92 -1.82
C LEU A 190 5.70 -24.43 -3.20
N GLN A 191 4.68 -23.60 -3.24
CA GLN A 191 4.27 -22.87 -4.42
C GLN A 191 4.57 -21.39 -4.20
N SER A 192 5.34 -20.80 -5.10
CA SER A 192 5.65 -19.36 -5.08
C SER A 192 5.16 -18.72 -6.37
N ASN A 193 4.39 -17.66 -6.26
CA ASN A 193 3.94 -16.85 -7.39
C ASN A 193 4.49 -15.43 -7.21
N LEU A 194 5.10 -14.91 -8.27
CA LEU A 194 5.54 -13.52 -8.37
C LEU A 194 4.66 -12.81 -9.39
N ILE A 195 4.10 -11.68 -8.99
CA ILE A 195 3.34 -10.78 -9.85
C ILE A 195 4.12 -9.48 -9.94
N ASP A 196 4.57 -9.15 -11.12
CA ASP A 196 5.27 -7.89 -11.43
C ASP A 196 4.29 -6.97 -12.17
N ILE A 197 4.23 -5.72 -11.74
CA ILE A 197 3.22 -4.76 -12.21
C ILE A 197 3.92 -3.50 -12.68
N HIS A 198 3.64 -3.14 -13.95
CA HIS A 198 4.02 -1.89 -14.57
C HIS A 198 2.84 -1.35 -15.38
N ASP A 199 2.25 -0.23 -14.95
CA ASP A 199 1.08 0.34 -15.62
C ASP A 199 1.06 1.86 -15.53
N PHE A 200 0.30 2.49 -16.44
CA PHE A 200 0.09 3.93 -16.48
C PHE A 200 -1.37 4.28 -16.23
N SER A 201 -1.61 5.28 -15.42
CA SER A 201 -2.95 5.81 -15.14
C SER A 201 -2.97 7.32 -15.23
N ILE A 202 -4.09 7.86 -15.71
CA ILE A 202 -4.33 9.31 -15.79
C ILE A 202 -5.52 9.63 -14.88
N SER A 203 -5.37 10.66 -14.04
CA SER A 203 -6.45 11.19 -13.21
C SER A 203 -6.52 12.71 -13.30
N SER A 204 -7.73 13.27 -13.32
CA SER A 204 -8.03 14.70 -13.39
C SER A 204 -8.87 15.14 -12.21
#